data_594a5cf7fb67dda2966b679703ab6442
#
_entry.id   594a5cf7fb67dda2966b679703ab6442
#
_cell.length_a   1.000
_cell.length_b   1.000
_cell.length_c   1.000
_cell.angle_alpha   90.00
_cell.angle_beta   90.00
_cell.angle_gamma   90.00
#
_symmetry.space_group_name_H-M   'P 1'
#
loop_
_entity.id
_entity.type
_entity.pdbx_description
1 polymer ?
#
loop_
_entity_poly.entity_id
_entity_poly.type
_entity_poly.pdbx_seq_one_letter_code
_entity_poly.pdbx_strand_id
1 'polypeptide(L)'
;MARELPKRSEVKEEYTWDVSAMYASKTAWEADLKEVDAIVSDLAKLEGSVMASAEKLLAALELGARAEQKIDLAFNYAERLFDQDQKNTEHQAMSQKMYGVMTDYQSRTAFVVPEILAADKATLVQYFAENKKLELYRGLVDEILRTKEHVLSSEMEKLVAMTGEMAQTPEQVYSIINNADLIYPEIEDENGEKVRLSHGNFVPFEESGDRRVRKDAFEAFYSIYKQFAGTIAGLYNGQVKQQIFYAKARNYASTLEAAVDANNVPAKVYRNLVETVNANMDKMHRYVKLRKKCLGVDELHMYDVYTPMIADAAKKVSYDEAKETVLKALAPLGEDYVATVKEGFENRWIDVYENEGKRSGAYSAGAFGTHPYVLLNYNDTLDNMFTLAHEMGHAMHSWYSNANQPYIYSQYKIFVAEVASTCNEILLMEYLLANTTDKKERAYLLNHYLDSFKGTVYRQTMFAEFEMKSNQMAEAGESLNAENLCKLYYGLNQKYFGEDMVSDPQIAYEWARIPHFYYNFYVYQYATSFSAAVAIAHGILEEGAPAVERYKKFLSGGCSMSPVDLLKQVGINMEEPKPIQDALDVFGKVLDEIETLI
;
A
#
# COMPACT_ATOMS: atom_id res chain seq x y z
N MET A 1 -20.64 31.55 2.26
CA MET A 1 -21.23 30.44 3.01
C MET A 1 -20.47 29.20 2.59
N ALA A 2 -19.93 28.42 3.54
CA ALA A 2 -19.32 27.13 3.20
C ALA A 2 -20.41 26.29 2.50
N ARG A 3 -20.05 25.64 1.39
CA ARG A 3 -20.95 24.75 0.66
C ARG A 3 -21.11 23.50 1.54
N GLU A 4 -22.31 23.23 2.03
CA GLU A 4 -22.60 21.99 2.75
C GLU A 4 -22.48 20.80 1.78
N LEU A 5 -21.93 19.69 2.26
CA LEU A 5 -21.87 18.45 1.50
C LEU A 5 -23.27 17.90 1.29
N PRO A 6 -23.56 17.31 0.11
CA PRO A 6 -24.85 16.65 -0.13
C PRO A 6 -25.00 15.44 0.80
N LYS A 7 -26.23 15.13 1.21
CA LYS A 7 -26.54 13.87 1.88
C LYS A 7 -26.41 12.71 0.88
N ARG A 8 -26.17 11.50 1.37
CA ARG A 8 -26.12 10.30 0.52
C ARG A 8 -27.32 10.16 -0.41
N SER A 9 -28.53 10.45 0.09
CA SER A 9 -29.77 10.38 -0.69
C SER A 9 -29.92 11.45 -1.78
N GLU A 10 -29.08 12.46 -1.79
CA GLU A 10 -29.06 13.56 -2.77
C GLU A 10 -28.04 13.34 -3.87
N VAL A 11 -27.15 12.36 -3.70
CA VAL A 11 -26.17 11.97 -4.74
C VAL A 11 -26.92 11.25 -5.85
N LYS A 12 -26.65 11.64 -7.10
CA LYS A 12 -27.26 10.97 -8.26
C LYS A 12 -26.80 9.52 -8.33
N GLU A 13 -27.74 8.63 -8.65
CA GLU A 13 -27.50 7.19 -8.70
C GLU A 13 -26.34 6.80 -9.63
N GLU A 14 -26.19 7.47 -10.76
CA GLU A 14 -25.10 7.25 -11.72
C GLU A 14 -23.69 7.46 -11.16
N TYR A 15 -23.55 8.17 -10.03
CA TYR A 15 -22.31 8.44 -9.33
C TYR A 15 -22.14 7.61 -8.06
N THR A 16 -22.95 6.60 -7.88
CA THR A 16 -22.91 5.69 -6.72
C THR A 16 -22.64 4.28 -7.20
N TRP A 17 -21.87 3.52 -6.43
CA TRP A 17 -21.70 2.09 -6.70
C TRP A 17 -22.98 1.29 -6.46
N ASP A 18 -23.10 0.11 -7.11
CA ASP A 18 -24.20 -0.82 -6.91
C ASP A 18 -23.75 -2.08 -6.17
N VAL A 19 -24.02 -2.13 -4.87
CA VAL A 19 -23.66 -3.28 -4.02
C VAL A 19 -24.60 -4.49 -4.18
N SER A 20 -25.67 -4.37 -4.97
CA SER A 20 -26.67 -5.43 -5.14
C SER A 20 -26.12 -6.67 -5.85
N ALA A 21 -25.00 -6.54 -6.58
CA ALA A 21 -24.29 -7.66 -7.16
C ALA A 21 -23.69 -8.61 -6.11
N MET A 22 -23.39 -8.12 -4.89
CA MET A 22 -22.99 -8.97 -3.76
C MET A 22 -24.19 -9.59 -3.07
N TYR A 23 -25.12 -8.77 -2.60
CA TYR A 23 -26.39 -9.22 -1.99
C TYR A 23 -27.53 -8.29 -2.38
N ALA A 24 -28.63 -8.86 -2.86
CA ALA A 24 -29.81 -8.09 -3.24
C ALA A 24 -30.52 -7.43 -2.04
N SER A 25 -30.25 -7.87 -0.83
CA SER A 25 -30.81 -7.30 0.40
C SER A 25 -30.05 -7.73 1.65
N LYS A 26 -30.24 -6.99 2.74
CA LYS A 26 -29.76 -7.36 4.08
C LYS A 26 -30.26 -8.76 4.50
N THR A 27 -31.50 -9.13 4.16
CA THR A 27 -32.05 -10.46 4.49
C THR A 27 -31.27 -11.57 3.79
N ALA A 28 -30.85 -11.37 2.54
CA ALA A 28 -30.01 -12.33 1.83
C ALA A 28 -28.63 -12.45 2.48
N TRP A 29 -28.02 -11.33 2.87
CA TRP A 29 -26.77 -11.30 3.61
C TRP A 29 -26.87 -12.02 4.97
N GLU A 30 -27.95 -11.79 5.74
CA GLU A 30 -28.18 -12.48 7.02
C GLU A 30 -28.39 -13.99 6.87
N ALA A 31 -29.02 -14.42 5.76
CA ALA A 31 -29.20 -15.84 5.44
C ALA A 31 -27.84 -16.50 5.14
N ASP A 32 -26.98 -15.81 4.41
CA ASP A 32 -25.65 -16.32 4.06
C ASP A 32 -24.73 -16.45 5.29
N LEU A 33 -24.83 -15.53 6.25
CA LEU A 33 -24.10 -15.64 7.54
C LEU A 33 -24.51 -16.87 8.36
N LYS A 34 -25.77 -17.34 8.27
CA LYS A 34 -26.20 -18.58 8.90
C LYS A 34 -25.59 -19.81 8.20
N GLU A 35 -25.43 -19.75 6.87
CA GLU A 35 -24.73 -20.80 6.14
C GLU A 35 -23.24 -20.83 6.51
N VAL A 36 -22.60 -19.66 6.66
CA VAL A 36 -21.22 -19.56 7.15
C VAL A 36 -21.07 -20.29 8.51
N ASP A 37 -21.94 -20.01 9.48
CA ASP A 37 -21.87 -20.66 10.80
C ASP A 37 -22.05 -22.17 10.70
N ALA A 38 -22.93 -22.65 9.82
CA ALA A 38 -23.09 -24.09 9.59
C ALA A 38 -21.81 -24.73 9.00
N ILE A 39 -21.19 -24.08 7.99
CA ILE A 39 -19.94 -24.55 7.38
C ILE A 39 -18.83 -24.60 8.42
N VAL A 40 -18.68 -23.53 9.21
CA VAL A 40 -17.66 -23.44 10.28
C VAL A 40 -17.90 -24.51 11.35
N SER A 41 -19.17 -24.79 11.69
CA SER A 41 -19.53 -25.86 12.61
C SER A 41 -19.17 -27.25 12.07
N ASP A 42 -19.30 -27.49 10.77
CA ASP A 42 -18.88 -28.73 10.14
C ASP A 42 -17.36 -28.87 10.08
N LEU A 43 -16.65 -27.77 9.78
CA LEU A 43 -15.19 -27.74 9.82
C LEU A 43 -14.63 -28.03 11.23
N ALA A 44 -15.21 -27.42 12.26
CA ALA A 44 -14.79 -27.61 13.64
C ALA A 44 -14.91 -29.08 14.13
N LYS A 45 -15.81 -29.88 13.53
CA LYS A 45 -15.91 -31.35 13.84
C LYS A 45 -14.68 -32.13 13.36
N LEU A 46 -13.84 -31.56 12.52
CA LEU A 46 -12.61 -32.22 12.04
C LEU A 46 -11.42 -31.99 12.96
N GLU A 47 -11.55 -31.21 14.04
CA GLU A 47 -10.48 -30.98 15.02
C GLU A 47 -9.91 -32.32 15.55
N GLY A 48 -8.59 -32.42 15.56
CA GLY A 48 -7.84 -33.61 15.92
C GLY A 48 -7.85 -34.72 14.85
N SER A 49 -8.44 -34.48 13.67
CA SER A 49 -8.56 -35.52 12.64
C SER A 49 -8.33 -35.03 11.20
N VAL A 50 -7.87 -33.79 11.00
CA VAL A 50 -7.60 -33.24 9.64
C VAL A 50 -6.64 -34.14 8.85
N MET A 51 -5.61 -34.65 9.52
CA MET A 51 -4.58 -35.49 8.92
C MET A 51 -4.85 -37.01 9.08
N ALA A 52 -6.08 -37.43 9.44
CA ALA A 52 -6.39 -38.84 9.58
C ALA A 52 -6.58 -39.59 8.24
N SER A 53 -6.92 -38.88 7.17
CA SER A 53 -6.97 -39.42 5.80
C SER A 53 -6.92 -38.30 4.75
N ALA A 54 -6.64 -38.64 3.48
CA ALA A 54 -6.68 -37.72 2.37
C ALA A 54 -8.05 -37.04 2.17
N GLU A 55 -9.16 -37.76 2.44
CA GLU A 55 -10.52 -37.24 2.37
C GLU A 55 -10.78 -36.17 3.44
N LYS A 56 -10.28 -36.41 4.67
CA LYS A 56 -10.47 -35.46 5.78
C LYS A 56 -9.65 -34.18 5.57
N LEU A 57 -8.42 -34.29 5.08
CA LEU A 57 -7.63 -33.15 4.69
C LEU A 57 -8.35 -32.35 3.60
N LEU A 58 -8.83 -33.01 2.55
CA LEU A 58 -9.59 -32.34 1.50
C LEU A 58 -10.84 -31.66 2.05
N ALA A 59 -11.62 -32.34 2.88
CA ALA A 59 -12.82 -31.78 3.48
C ALA A 59 -12.53 -30.53 4.33
N ALA A 60 -11.44 -30.53 5.12
CA ALA A 60 -11.04 -29.36 5.89
C ALA A 60 -10.68 -28.17 4.99
N LEU A 61 -9.92 -28.40 3.92
CA LEU A 61 -9.52 -27.36 2.96
C LEU A 61 -10.72 -26.82 2.15
N GLU A 62 -11.62 -27.70 1.69
CA GLU A 62 -12.83 -27.29 0.96
C GLU A 62 -13.81 -26.50 1.84
N LEU A 63 -14.04 -26.93 3.09
CA LEU A 63 -14.92 -26.22 4.02
C LEU A 63 -14.31 -24.87 4.42
N GLY A 64 -13.00 -24.81 4.68
CA GLY A 64 -12.29 -23.57 4.96
C GLY A 64 -12.43 -22.56 3.81
N ALA A 65 -12.11 -22.98 2.59
CA ALA A 65 -12.21 -22.12 1.40
C ALA A 65 -13.65 -21.62 1.17
N ARG A 66 -14.67 -22.46 1.35
CA ARG A 66 -16.07 -22.05 1.24
C ARG A 66 -16.48 -21.05 2.31
N ALA A 67 -16.06 -21.26 3.56
CA ALA A 67 -16.36 -20.32 4.65
C ALA A 67 -15.71 -18.96 4.39
N GLU A 68 -14.43 -18.95 4.04
CA GLU A 68 -13.66 -17.73 3.77
C GLU A 68 -14.24 -16.94 2.58
N GLN A 69 -14.60 -17.61 1.48
CA GLN A 69 -15.19 -16.96 0.32
C GLN A 69 -16.52 -16.26 0.68
N LYS A 70 -17.37 -16.90 1.49
CA LYS A 70 -18.64 -16.30 1.93
C LYS A 70 -18.42 -15.17 2.93
N ILE A 71 -17.48 -15.32 3.85
CA ILE A 71 -17.10 -14.28 4.81
C ILE A 71 -16.56 -13.04 4.06
N ASP A 72 -15.68 -13.25 3.07
CA ASP A 72 -15.14 -12.16 2.24
C ASP A 72 -16.24 -11.40 1.49
N LEU A 73 -17.16 -12.10 0.84
CA LEU A 73 -18.29 -11.49 0.17
C LEU A 73 -19.18 -10.69 1.15
N ALA A 74 -19.50 -11.29 2.30
CA ALA A 74 -20.37 -10.67 3.31
C ALA A 74 -19.70 -9.46 3.97
N PHE A 75 -18.40 -9.52 4.21
CA PHE A 75 -17.59 -8.44 4.73
C PHE A 75 -17.53 -7.26 3.74
N ASN A 76 -17.22 -7.55 2.47
CA ASN A 76 -17.19 -6.53 1.42
C ASN A 76 -18.53 -5.79 1.27
N TYR A 77 -19.65 -6.50 1.33
CA TYR A 77 -20.97 -5.88 1.30
C TYR A 77 -21.22 -4.94 2.47
N ALA A 78 -20.95 -5.38 3.69
CA ALA A 78 -21.18 -4.59 4.89
C ALA A 78 -20.27 -3.33 4.91
N GLU A 79 -18.99 -3.49 4.54
CA GLU A 79 -18.04 -2.37 4.49
C GLU A 79 -18.39 -1.36 3.39
N ARG A 80 -18.80 -1.79 2.20
CA ARG A 80 -19.20 -0.83 1.14
C ARG A 80 -20.42 -0.03 1.56
N LEU A 81 -21.40 -0.64 2.22
CA LEU A 81 -22.55 0.06 2.79
C LEU A 81 -22.14 1.05 3.88
N PHE A 82 -21.21 0.68 4.75
CA PHE A 82 -20.71 1.54 5.81
C PHE A 82 -19.87 2.71 5.25
N ASP A 83 -18.97 2.45 4.32
CA ASP A 83 -18.07 3.45 3.75
C ASP A 83 -18.79 4.56 2.95
N GLN A 84 -19.92 4.26 2.34
CA GLN A 84 -20.70 5.27 1.61
C GLN A 84 -21.46 6.24 2.53
N ASP A 85 -21.72 5.83 3.81
CA ASP A 85 -22.38 6.66 4.82
C ASP A 85 -22.13 6.10 6.24
N GLN A 86 -21.06 6.55 6.87
CA GLN A 86 -20.66 6.12 8.22
C GLN A 86 -21.57 6.66 9.35
N LYS A 87 -22.49 7.59 9.01
CA LYS A 87 -23.52 8.05 9.95
C LYS A 87 -24.70 7.07 10.03
N ASN A 88 -24.82 6.15 9.11
CA ASN A 88 -25.86 5.13 9.12
C ASN A 88 -25.54 4.06 10.16
N THR A 89 -26.30 4.07 11.28
CA THR A 89 -26.09 3.15 12.40
C THR A 89 -26.38 1.69 12.07
N GLU A 90 -27.23 1.40 11.07
CA GLU A 90 -27.49 0.05 10.60
C GLU A 90 -26.28 -0.50 9.87
N HIS A 91 -25.68 0.26 8.94
CA HIS A 91 -24.48 -0.13 8.22
C HIS A 91 -23.28 -0.31 9.18
N GLN A 92 -23.13 0.57 10.18
CA GLN A 92 -22.13 0.43 11.23
C GLN A 92 -22.31 -0.89 12.00
N ALA A 93 -23.54 -1.23 12.38
CA ALA A 93 -23.81 -2.48 13.08
C ALA A 93 -23.52 -3.73 12.19
N MET A 94 -23.75 -3.64 10.87
CA MET A 94 -23.41 -4.72 9.93
C MET A 94 -21.89 -4.91 9.84
N SER A 95 -21.13 -3.83 9.67
CA SER A 95 -19.66 -3.87 9.66
C SER A 95 -19.11 -4.47 10.97
N GLN A 96 -19.53 -3.99 12.13
CA GLN A 96 -19.13 -4.53 13.45
C GLN A 96 -19.46 -6.03 13.59
N LYS A 97 -20.62 -6.48 13.09
CA LYS A 97 -21.00 -7.89 13.10
C LYS A 97 -20.01 -8.74 12.33
N MET A 98 -19.51 -8.26 11.18
CA MET A 98 -18.54 -9.01 10.38
C MET A 98 -17.22 -9.24 11.10
N TYR A 99 -16.71 -8.26 11.86
CA TYR A 99 -15.52 -8.47 12.69
C TYR A 99 -15.73 -9.60 13.71
N GLY A 100 -16.93 -9.68 14.30
CA GLY A 100 -17.31 -10.79 15.18
C GLY A 100 -17.31 -12.14 14.46
N VAL A 101 -17.87 -12.21 13.26
CA VAL A 101 -17.89 -13.43 12.42
C VAL A 101 -16.49 -13.88 12.05
N MET A 102 -15.61 -12.95 11.65
CA MET A 102 -14.21 -13.25 11.32
C MET A 102 -13.45 -13.78 12.53
N THR A 103 -13.64 -13.20 13.70
CA THR A 103 -13.01 -13.63 14.96
C THR A 103 -13.48 -15.04 15.36
N ASP A 104 -14.79 -15.32 15.25
CA ASP A 104 -15.35 -16.64 15.54
C ASP A 104 -14.79 -17.70 14.57
N TYR A 105 -14.76 -17.40 13.27
CA TYR A 105 -14.15 -18.26 12.26
C TYR A 105 -12.69 -18.59 12.60
N GLN A 106 -11.87 -17.57 12.81
CA GLN A 106 -10.45 -17.76 13.13
C GLN A 106 -10.23 -18.60 14.39
N SER A 107 -11.03 -18.37 15.43
CA SER A 107 -10.93 -19.12 16.69
C SER A 107 -11.30 -20.58 16.52
N ARG A 108 -12.41 -20.86 15.81
CA ARG A 108 -12.95 -22.22 15.65
C ARG A 108 -12.17 -23.07 14.66
N THR A 109 -11.37 -22.45 13.77
CA THR A 109 -10.60 -23.13 12.72
C THR A 109 -9.09 -23.14 12.97
N ALA A 110 -8.64 -22.55 14.07
CA ALA A 110 -7.23 -22.39 14.43
C ALA A 110 -6.41 -23.68 14.46
N PHE A 111 -7.06 -24.84 14.57
CA PHE A 111 -6.41 -26.17 14.62
C PHE A 111 -5.92 -26.67 13.25
N VAL A 112 -6.47 -26.16 12.13
CA VAL A 112 -6.22 -26.72 10.78
C VAL A 112 -4.75 -26.62 10.38
N VAL A 113 -4.16 -25.43 10.49
CA VAL A 113 -2.76 -25.19 10.10
C VAL A 113 -1.78 -25.99 10.99
N PRO A 114 -1.90 -25.98 12.33
CA PRO A 114 -1.06 -26.81 13.20
C PRO A 114 -1.15 -28.32 12.90
N GLU A 115 -2.33 -28.85 12.58
CA GLU A 115 -2.45 -30.27 12.24
C GLU A 115 -1.75 -30.61 10.92
N ILE A 116 -1.83 -29.73 9.90
CA ILE A 116 -1.10 -29.91 8.65
C ILE A 116 0.42 -29.85 8.90
N LEU A 117 0.90 -28.89 9.71
CA LEU A 117 2.31 -28.75 10.05
C LEU A 117 2.88 -29.92 10.84
N ALA A 118 2.03 -30.57 11.67
CA ALA A 118 2.42 -31.76 12.44
C ALA A 118 2.64 -33.00 11.56
N ALA A 119 2.07 -33.03 10.36
CA ALA A 119 2.20 -34.15 9.45
C ALA A 119 3.65 -34.32 8.94
N ASP A 120 4.00 -35.60 8.70
CA ASP A 120 5.24 -35.90 7.99
C ASP A 120 5.07 -35.75 6.46
N LYS A 121 6.18 -35.49 5.78
CA LYS A 121 6.18 -35.25 4.34
C LYS A 121 5.71 -36.49 3.55
N ALA A 122 5.98 -37.71 4.02
CA ALA A 122 5.58 -38.93 3.33
C ALA A 122 4.06 -39.10 3.33
N THR A 123 3.41 -38.84 4.45
CA THR A 123 1.93 -38.84 4.58
C THR A 123 1.29 -37.84 3.58
N LEU A 124 1.79 -36.62 3.48
CA LEU A 124 1.27 -35.65 2.52
C LEU A 124 1.46 -36.08 1.07
N VAL A 125 2.65 -36.60 0.72
CA VAL A 125 2.90 -37.15 -0.63
C VAL A 125 1.92 -38.28 -0.95
N GLN A 126 1.66 -39.17 0.01
CA GLN A 126 0.68 -40.24 -0.13
C GLN A 126 -0.72 -39.66 -0.39
N TYR A 127 -1.19 -38.70 0.43
CA TYR A 127 -2.52 -38.11 0.29
C TYR A 127 -2.74 -37.42 -1.04
N PHE A 128 -1.74 -36.69 -1.55
CA PHE A 128 -1.81 -36.10 -2.88
C PHE A 128 -1.83 -37.17 -4.01
N ALA A 129 -1.23 -38.34 -3.78
CA ALA A 129 -1.31 -39.46 -4.74
C ALA A 129 -2.68 -40.14 -4.71
N GLU A 130 -3.27 -40.29 -3.53
CA GLU A 130 -4.56 -40.96 -3.30
C GLU A 130 -5.74 -40.11 -3.77
N ASN A 131 -5.71 -38.81 -3.54
CA ASN A 131 -6.81 -37.92 -3.88
C ASN A 131 -6.37 -36.74 -4.76
N LYS A 132 -6.65 -36.84 -6.06
CA LYS A 132 -6.24 -35.83 -7.05
C LYS A 132 -6.88 -34.44 -6.86
N LYS A 133 -8.00 -34.32 -6.12
CA LYS A 133 -8.57 -33.00 -5.81
C LYS A 133 -7.70 -32.18 -4.88
N LEU A 134 -6.82 -32.82 -4.10
CA LEU A 134 -5.85 -32.11 -3.26
C LEU A 134 -4.82 -31.32 -4.08
N GLU A 135 -4.61 -31.65 -5.36
CA GLU A 135 -3.68 -30.88 -6.24
C GLU A 135 -4.06 -29.40 -6.33
N LEU A 136 -5.34 -29.08 -6.26
CA LEU A 136 -5.80 -27.70 -6.19
C LEU A 136 -5.21 -26.94 -4.98
N TYR A 137 -4.99 -27.63 -3.88
CA TYR A 137 -4.53 -27.06 -2.60
C TYR A 137 -3.02 -27.23 -2.39
N ARG A 138 -2.29 -27.77 -3.37
CA ARG A 138 -0.84 -28.04 -3.23
C ARG A 138 -0.06 -26.78 -2.86
N GLY A 139 -0.25 -25.69 -3.59
CA GLY A 139 0.44 -24.44 -3.31
C GLY A 139 0.14 -23.87 -1.93
N LEU A 140 -1.11 -23.99 -1.45
CA LEU A 140 -1.50 -23.60 -0.11
C LEU A 140 -0.81 -24.45 0.96
N VAL A 141 -0.78 -25.78 0.77
CA VAL A 141 -0.11 -26.72 1.70
C VAL A 141 1.40 -26.48 1.70
N ASP A 142 2.01 -26.30 0.52
CA ASP A 142 3.45 -26.00 0.38
C ASP A 142 3.82 -24.68 1.08
N GLU A 143 2.97 -23.65 0.99
CA GLU A 143 3.17 -22.37 1.69
C GLU A 143 3.07 -22.55 3.22
N ILE A 144 2.12 -23.34 3.71
CA ILE A 144 2.03 -23.69 5.12
C ILE A 144 3.32 -24.42 5.56
N LEU A 145 3.77 -25.40 4.79
CA LEU A 145 4.97 -26.19 5.12
C LEU A 145 6.26 -25.37 5.05
N ARG A 146 6.33 -24.33 4.21
CA ARG A 146 7.47 -23.43 4.12
C ARG A 146 7.77 -22.77 5.46
N THR A 147 6.73 -22.43 6.22
CA THR A 147 6.89 -21.77 7.53
C THR A 147 7.26 -22.71 8.66
N LYS A 148 7.34 -24.05 8.41
CA LYS A 148 7.50 -25.08 9.46
C LYS A 148 8.72 -24.87 10.37
N GLU A 149 9.84 -24.37 9.83
CA GLU A 149 11.07 -24.11 10.60
C GLU A 149 10.92 -22.94 11.59
N HIS A 150 9.90 -22.10 11.37
CA HIS A 150 9.59 -20.90 12.14
C HIS A 150 8.38 -21.09 13.07
N VAL A 151 7.76 -22.27 13.08
CA VAL A 151 6.63 -22.60 13.95
C VAL A 151 7.14 -23.27 15.21
N LEU A 152 6.64 -22.81 16.36
CA LEU A 152 7.02 -23.30 17.68
C LEU A 152 6.15 -24.49 18.11
N SER A 153 6.48 -25.11 19.25
CA SER A 153 5.57 -26.11 19.85
C SER A 153 4.24 -25.47 20.25
N SER A 154 3.18 -26.26 20.34
CA SER A 154 1.84 -25.76 20.68
C SER A 154 1.81 -24.95 21.98
N GLU A 155 2.56 -25.38 23.00
CA GLU A 155 2.68 -24.66 24.28
C GLU A 155 3.41 -23.33 24.12
N MET A 156 4.48 -23.29 23.31
CA MET A 156 5.21 -22.06 23.04
C MET A 156 4.41 -21.11 22.16
N GLU A 157 3.68 -21.61 21.15
CA GLU A 157 2.78 -20.78 20.33
C GLU A 157 1.70 -20.11 21.19
N LYS A 158 1.11 -20.85 22.15
CA LYS A 158 0.16 -20.27 23.11
C LYS A 158 0.79 -19.18 23.96
N LEU A 159 2.01 -19.41 24.45
CA LEU A 159 2.72 -18.40 25.24
C LEU A 159 3.04 -17.17 24.42
N VAL A 160 3.52 -17.34 23.19
CA VAL A 160 3.83 -16.22 22.26
C VAL A 160 2.54 -15.48 21.89
N ALA A 161 1.43 -16.17 21.64
CA ALA A 161 0.14 -15.54 21.36
C ALA A 161 -0.34 -14.65 22.54
N MET A 162 -0.11 -15.06 23.80
CA MET A 162 -0.46 -14.27 24.98
C MET A 162 0.34 -12.95 25.08
N THR A 163 1.50 -12.83 24.43
CA THR A 163 2.25 -11.58 24.39
C THR A 163 1.69 -10.58 23.37
N GLY A 164 0.76 -10.99 22.49
CA GLY A 164 0.29 -10.19 21.36
C GLY A 164 -0.34 -8.86 21.77
N GLU A 165 -1.20 -8.85 22.79
CA GLU A 165 -1.82 -7.62 23.29
C GLU A 165 -0.77 -6.65 23.89
N MET A 166 0.15 -7.20 24.67
CA MET A 166 1.26 -6.42 25.26
C MET A 166 2.19 -5.86 24.17
N ALA A 167 2.41 -6.64 23.11
CA ALA A 167 3.28 -6.27 21.99
C ALA A 167 2.72 -5.10 21.15
N GLN A 168 1.42 -4.88 21.11
CA GLN A 168 0.78 -3.76 20.41
C GLN A 168 0.91 -2.41 21.16
N THR A 169 1.28 -2.44 22.44
CA THR A 169 1.33 -1.22 23.27
C THR A 169 2.18 -0.08 22.68
N PRO A 170 3.39 -0.33 22.12
CA PRO A 170 4.19 0.76 21.54
C PRO A 170 3.49 1.49 20.40
N GLU A 171 2.88 0.76 19.49
CA GLU A 171 2.14 1.31 18.33
C GLU A 171 0.87 2.03 18.78
N GLN A 172 0.08 1.43 19.68
CA GLN A 172 -1.15 2.04 20.21
C GLN A 172 -0.86 3.35 20.94
N VAL A 173 0.16 3.38 21.80
CA VAL A 173 0.54 4.60 22.53
C VAL A 173 1.10 5.66 21.58
N TYR A 174 1.91 5.25 20.58
CA TYR A 174 2.36 6.16 19.53
C TYR A 174 1.17 6.76 18.76
N SER A 175 0.20 5.95 18.39
CA SER A 175 -1.00 6.40 17.67
C SER A 175 -1.80 7.42 18.49
N ILE A 176 -1.97 7.19 19.81
CA ILE A 176 -2.65 8.14 20.70
C ILE A 176 -1.87 9.46 20.77
N ILE A 177 -0.57 9.40 21.03
CA ILE A 177 0.28 10.60 21.09
C ILE A 177 0.17 11.37 19.78
N ASN A 178 0.43 10.71 18.66
CA ASN A 178 0.56 11.34 17.35
C ASN A 178 -0.76 11.94 16.84
N ASN A 179 -1.89 11.30 17.11
CA ASN A 179 -3.18 11.68 16.55
C ASN A 179 -4.09 12.45 17.53
N ALA A 180 -3.83 12.38 18.84
CA ALA A 180 -4.71 12.97 19.84
C ALA A 180 -4.02 13.93 20.82
N ASP A 181 -2.84 13.59 21.34
CA ASP A 181 -2.24 14.31 22.44
C ASP A 181 -1.34 15.47 21.99
N LEU A 182 -0.75 15.39 20.78
CA LEU A 182 0.11 16.48 20.28
C LEU A 182 -0.71 17.71 19.93
N ILE A 183 -0.39 18.82 20.60
CA ILE A 183 -0.99 20.13 20.32
C ILE A 183 0.03 20.95 19.54
N TYR A 184 -0.22 21.11 18.26
CA TYR A 184 0.65 21.86 17.36
C TYR A 184 0.54 23.37 17.60
N PRO A 185 1.65 24.13 17.42
CA PRO A 185 1.65 25.58 17.49
C PRO A 185 0.76 26.24 16.43
N GLU A 186 0.45 27.51 16.67
CA GLU A 186 -0.15 28.39 15.66
C GLU A 186 0.95 29.11 14.89
N ILE A 187 0.73 29.29 13.58
CA ILE A 187 1.55 30.13 12.70
C ILE A 187 0.66 31.19 12.05
N GLU A 188 1.27 32.20 11.44
CA GLU A 188 0.56 33.15 10.59
C GLU A 188 0.62 32.68 9.13
N ASP A 189 -0.56 32.55 8.49
CA ASP A 189 -0.67 32.21 7.06
C ASP A 189 -0.23 33.36 6.13
N GLU A 190 -0.46 33.23 4.84
CA GLU A 190 -0.15 34.26 3.84
C GLU A 190 -0.94 35.56 4.01
N ASN A 191 -2.09 35.49 4.68
CA ASN A 191 -2.98 36.63 4.92
C ASN A 191 -2.72 37.29 6.28
N GLY A 192 -1.80 36.73 7.10
CA GLY A 192 -1.53 37.16 8.46
C GLY A 192 -2.55 36.63 9.48
N GLU A 193 -3.35 35.63 9.10
CA GLU A 193 -4.29 34.98 10.02
C GLU A 193 -3.59 33.88 10.81
N LYS A 194 -3.93 33.75 12.10
CA LYS A 194 -3.39 32.70 12.96
C LYS A 194 -4.10 31.38 12.68
N VAL A 195 -3.34 30.39 12.27
CA VAL A 195 -3.84 29.04 12.00
C VAL A 195 -3.05 28.02 12.81
N ARG A 196 -3.75 27.11 13.47
CA ARG A 196 -3.12 26.00 14.19
C ARG A 196 -2.66 24.92 13.20
N LEU A 197 -1.41 24.49 13.33
CA LEU A 197 -0.88 23.37 12.55
C LEU A 197 -1.55 22.05 12.92
N SER A 198 -1.54 21.14 11.97
CA SER A 198 -1.99 19.76 12.09
C SER A 198 -1.26 18.88 11.08
N HIS A 199 -1.39 17.57 11.16
CA HIS A 199 -0.89 16.68 10.10
C HIS A 199 -1.49 16.99 8.72
N GLY A 200 -2.79 17.34 8.69
CA GLY A 200 -3.51 17.58 7.43
C GLY A 200 -3.15 18.87 6.72
N ASN A 201 -2.69 19.90 7.44
CA ASN A 201 -2.36 21.20 6.85
C ASN A 201 -0.85 21.49 6.78
N PHE A 202 0.00 20.61 7.32
CA PHE A 202 1.46 20.82 7.32
C PHE A 202 2.04 20.87 5.89
N VAL A 203 1.75 19.85 5.07
CA VAL A 203 2.23 19.83 3.66
C VAL A 203 1.63 20.97 2.86
N PRO A 204 0.32 21.27 2.88
CA PRO A 204 -0.24 22.48 2.28
C PRO A 204 0.49 23.77 2.64
N PHE A 205 0.93 23.96 3.89
CA PHE A 205 1.74 25.13 4.26
C PHE A 205 3.17 25.07 3.70
N GLU A 206 3.76 23.89 3.54
CA GLU A 206 5.07 23.74 2.88
C GLU A 206 4.99 23.91 1.35
N GLU A 207 3.81 23.81 0.76
CA GLU A 207 3.54 24.14 -0.65
C GLU A 207 3.28 25.63 -0.88
N SER A 208 3.10 26.42 0.19
CA SER A 208 2.83 27.85 0.10
C SER A 208 3.84 28.60 -0.77
N GLY A 209 3.36 29.58 -1.55
CA GLY A 209 4.21 30.52 -2.29
C GLY A 209 5.04 31.43 -1.38
N ASP A 210 4.58 31.69 -0.15
CA ASP A 210 5.27 32.50 0.86
C ASP A 210 6.30 31.67 1.63
N ARG A 211 7.58 31.92 1.39
CA ARG A 211 8.68 31.20 2.03
C ARG A 211 8.71 31.36 3.54
N ARG A 212 8.23 32.49 4.09
CA ARG A 212 8.09 32.69 5.52
C ARG A 212 7.12 31.65 6.12
N VAL A 213 5.96 31.49 5.48
CA VAL A 213 4.93 30.52 5.93
C VAL A 213 5.49 29.09 5.93
N ARG A 214 6.19 28.71 4.86
CA ARG A 214 6.83 27.37 4.81
C ARG A 214 7.81 27.14 5.95
N LYS A 215 8.71 28.13 6.17
CA LYS A 215 9.70 28.05 7.26
C LYS A 215 9.04 27.99 8.64
N ASP A 216 8.08 28.89 8.90
CA ASP A 216 7.37 28.93 10.18
C ASP A 216 6.61 27.62 10.44
N ALA A 217 5.96 27.04 9.42
CA ALA A 217 5.29 25.75 9.50
C ALA A 217 6.28 24.63 9.83
N PHE A 218 7.38 24.55 9.12
CA PHE A 218 8.42 23.54 9.32
C PHE A 218 9.01 23.60 10.73
N GLU A 219 9.46 24.77 11.16
CA GLU A 219 10.08 24.94 12.49
C GLU A 219 9.07 24.66 13.62
N ALA A 220 7.86 25.18 13.49
CA ALA A 220 6.80 24.98 14.49
C ALA A 220 6.37 23.50 14.58
N PHE A 221 6.18 22.85 13.43
CA PHE A 221 5.77 21.44 13.39
C PHE A 221 6.80 20.52 14.03
N TYR A 222 8.06 20.61 13.64
CA TYR A 222 9.12 19.77 14.21
C TYR A 222 9.51 20.15 15.64
N SER A 223 9.17 21.35 16.14
CA SER A 223 9.38 21.71 17.55
C SER A 223 8.66 20.76 18.50
N ILE A 224 7.48 20.28 18.10
CA ILE A 224 6.69 19.32 18.90
C ILE A 224 7.38 17.94 18.92
N TYR A 225 7.83 17.44 17.78
CA TYR A 225 8.56 16.17 17.74
C TYR A 225 9.88 16.23 18.50
N LYS A 226 10.58 17.35 18.49
CA LYS A 226 11.74 17.60 19.32
C LYS A 226 11.41 17.49 20.82
N GLN A 227 10.28 18.05 21.25
CA GLN A 227 9.85 17.98 22.65
C GLN A 227 9.58 16.53 23.09
N PHE A 228 8.97 15.72 22.24
CA PHE A 228 8.58 14.34 22.55
C PHE A 228 9.57 13.28 22.06
N ALA A 229 10.71 13.67 21.48
CA ALA A 229 11.65 12.75 20.87
C ALA A 229 12.10 11.61 21.78
N GLY A 230 12.32 11.89 23.07
CA GLY A 230 12.68 10.85 24.05
C GLY A 230 11.60 9.81 24.28
N THR A 231 10.35 10.26 24.36
CA THR A 231 9.18 9.37 24.55
C THR A 231 8.96 8.51 23.31
N ILE A 232 8.96 9.13 22.11
CA ILE A 232 8.76 8.43 20.85
C ILE A 232 9.92 7.45 20.58
N ALA A 233 11.17 7.82 20.90
CA ALA A 233 12.30 6.91 20.82
C ALA A 233 12.14 5.69 21.75
N GLY A 234 11.60 5.90 22.95
CA GLY A 234 11.28 4.81 23.87
C GLY A 234 10.23 3.84 23.29
N LEU A 235 9.18 4.37 22.66
CA LEU A 235 8.16 3.58 22.01
C LEU A 235 8.72 2.82 20.80
N TYR A 236 9.47 3.49 19.92
CA TYR A 236 10.09 2.84 18.77
C TYR A 236 11.11 1.77 19.18
N ASN A 237 11.91 2.02 20.22
CA ASN A 237 12.77 0.99 20.79
C ASN A 237 11.99 -0.21 21.34
N GLY A 238 10.82 0.01 21.95
CA GLY A 238 9.91 -1.05 22.36
C GLY A 238 9.40 -1.87 21.17
N GLN A 239 9.02 -1.20 20.09
CA GLN A 239 8.59 -1.81 18.83
C GLN A 239 9.70 -2.69 18.23
N VAL A 240 10.93 -2.18 18.10
CA VAL A 240 12.05 -2.93 17.56
C VAL A 240 12.43 -4.12 18.44
N LYS A 241 12.39 -3.96 19.77
CA LYS A 241 12.68 -5.07 20.71
C LYS A 241 11.68 -6.20 20.60
N GLN A 242 10.39 -5.91 20.42
CA GLN A 242 9.42 -6.98 20.18
C GLN A 242 9.66 -7.69 18.85
N GLN A 243 10.01 -6.96 17.78
CA GLN A 243 10.38 -7.56 16.49
C GLN A 243 11.57 -8.50 16.63
N ILE A 244 12.62 -8.07 17.34
CA ILE A 244 13.80 -8.91 17.67
C ILE A 244 13.38 -10.15 18.49
N PHE A 245 12.49 -9.98 19.46
CA PHE A 245 11.98 -11.12 20.25
C PHE A 245 11.29 -12.15 19.37
N TYR A 246 10.33 -11.74 18.51
CA TYR A 246 9.61 -12.65 17.64
C TYR A 246 10.51 -13.29 16.58
N ALA A 247 11.43 -12.52 15.98
CA ALA A 247 12.39 -13.06 15.02
C ALA A 247 13.27 -14.15 15.65
N LYS A 248 13.83 -13.89 16.84
CA LYS A 248 14.66 -14.88 17.55
C LYS A 248 13.86 -16.08 18.03
N ALA A 249 12.67 -15.87 18.60
CA ALA A 249 11.81 -16.96 19.07
C ALA A 249 11.46 -17.92 17.91
N ARG A 250 11.28 -17.39 16.71
CA ARG A 250 10.91 -18.13 15.49
C ARG A 250 12.11 -18.52 14.60
N ASN A 251 13.33 -18.47 15.13
CA ASN A 251 14.56 -18.89 14.45
C ASN A 251 14.88 -18.12 13.14
N TYR A 252 14.47 -16.86 13.02
CA TYR A 252 14.96 -16.00 11.95
C TYR A 252 16.32 -15.38 12.30
N ALA A 253 17.16 -15.17 11.28
CA ALA A 253 18.48 -14.60 11.49
C ALA A 253 18.45 -13.09 11.82
N SER A 254 17.39 -12.38 11.38
CA SER A 254 17.19 -10.96 11.63
C SER A 254 15.72 -10.57 11.63
N THR A 255 15.40 -9.38 12.15
CA THR A 255 14.08 -8.77 12.07
C THR A 255 13.64 -8.54 10.62
N LEU A 256 14.57 -8.12 9.75
CA LEU A 256 14.31 -7.97 8.31
C LEU A 256 13.89 -9.30 7.67
N GLU A 257 14.62 -10.38 7.92
CA GLU A 257 14.27 -11.68 7.33
C GLU A 257 12.91 -12.15 7.80
N ALA A 258 12.60 -12.02 9.10
CA ALA A 258 11.29 -12.34 9.64
C ALA A 258 10.15 -11.52 8.99
N ALA A 259 10.38 -10.23 8.77
CA ALA A 259 9.38 -9.34 8.21
C ALA A 259 9.06 -9.65 6.74
N VAL A 260 10.07 -9.84 5.90
CA VAL A 260 9.85 -10.07 4.45
C VAL A 260 9.38 -11.50 4.16
N ASP A 261 9.71 -12.47 5.03
CA ASP A 261 9.26 -13.86 4.92
C ASP A 261 7.75 -13.99 5.00
N ALA A 262 7.07 -13.13 5.74
CA ALA A 262 5.61 -13.08 5.82
C ALA A 262 4.92 -12.97 4.43
N ASN A 263 5.60 -12.34 3.47
CA ASN A 263 5.15 -12.21 2.08
C ASN A 263 5.90 -13.14 1.13
N ASN A 264 6.72 -14.04 1.64
CA ASN A 264 7.58 -14.91 0.83
C ASN A 264 8.48 -14.10 -0.13
N VAL A 265 9.11 -13.04 0.40
CA VAL A 265 10.04 -12.17 -0.33
C VAL A 265 11.44 -12.36 0.23
N PRO A 266 12.46 -12.66 -0.59
CA PRO A 266 13.84 -12.74 -0.12
C PRO A 266 14.36 -11.39 0.41
N ALA A 267 15.04 -11.37 1.56
CA ALA A 267 15.64 -10.16 2.12
C ALA A 267 16.64 -9.48 1.16
N LYS A 268 17.14 -10.21 0.17
CA LYS A 268 17.95 -9.68 -0.93
C LYS A 268 17.23 -8.58 -1.71
N VAL A 269 15.90 -8.70 -1.90
CA VAL A 269 15.09 -7.68 -2.60
C VAL A 269 15.16 -6.33 -1.88
N TYR A 270 15.02 -6.34 -0.56
CA TYR A 270 15.12 -5.14 0.26
C TYR A 270 16.51 -4.50 0.17
N ARG A 271 17.56 -5.31 0.36
CA ARG A 271 18.95 -4.83 0.29
C ARG A 271 19.29 -4.28 -1.09
N ASN A 272 18.86 -4.98 -2.15
CA ASN A 272 19.05 -4.56 -3.54
C ASN A 272 18.39 -3.19 -3.82
N LEU A 273 17.19 -2.94 -3.30
CA LEU A 273 16.55 -1.63 -3.41
C LEU A 273 17.43 -0.53 -2.81
N VAL A 274 17.84 -0.70 -1.55
CA VAL A 274 18.65 0.30 -0.84
C VAL A 274 19.99 0.54 -1.56
N GLU A 275 20.68 -0.51 -1.98
CA GLU A 275 21.96 -0.44 -2.67
C GLU A 275 21.85 0.25 -4.03
N THR A 276 20.84 -0.11 -4.83
CA THR A 276 20.66 0.44 -6.18
C THR A 276 20.26 1.91 -6.13
N VAL A 277 19.35 2.30 -5.25
CA VAL A 277 18.98 3.72 -5.07
C VAL A 277 20.18 4.52 -4.59
N ASN A 278 20.97 3.99 -3.64
CA ASN A 278 22.19 4.63 -3.17
C ASN A 278 23.27 4.81 -4.26
N ALA A 279 23.34 3.88 -5.21
CA ALA A 279 24.25 4.00 -6.35
C ALA A 279 23.82 5.07 -7.38
N ASN A 280 22.60 5.61 -7.26
CA ASN A 280 22.00 6.60 -8.16
C ASN A 280 21.65 7.92 -7.46
N MET A 281 22.36 8.27 -6.39
CA MET A 281 22.12 9.53 -5.65
C MET A 281 22.45 10.78 -6.48
N ASP A 282 23.35 10.69 -7.45
CA ASP A 282 23.68 11.76 -8.37
C ASP A 282 22.45 12.33 -9.08
N LYS A 283 21.49 11.48 -9.46
CA LYS A 283 20.22 11.89 -10.08
C LYS A 283 19.34 12.68 -9.10
N MET A 284 19.25 12.23 -7.84
CA MET A 284 18.51 12.94 -6.80
C MET A 284 19.18 14.28 -6.46
N HIS A 285 20.50 14.33 -6.36
CA HIS A 285 21.23 15.58 -6.13
C HIS A 285 21.04 16.55 -7.29
N ARG A 286 20.99 16.05 -8.53
CA ARG A 286 20.66 16.85 -9.72
C ARG A 286 19.25 17.44 -9.64
N TYR A 287 18.25 16.65 -9.21
CA TYR A 287 16.90 17.12 -8.96
C TYR A 287 16.87 18.24 -7.90
N VAL A 288 17.59 18.07 -6.80
CA VAL A 288 17.70 19.07 -5.73
C VAL A 288 18.29 20.39 -6.28
N LYS A 289 19.37 20.30 -7.06
CA LYS A 289 19.98 21.45 -7.72
C LYS A 289 19.02 22.16 -8.68
N LEU A 290 18.26 21.37 -9.46
CA LEU A 290 17.22 21.89 -10.34
C LEU A 290 16.14 22.65 -9.56
N ARG A 291 15.66 22.06 -8.45
CA ARG A 291 14.67 22.68 -7.55
C ARG A 291 15.17 24.03 -7.02
N LYS A 292 16.42 24.10 -6.57
CA LYS A 292 17.07 25.34 -6.11
C LYS A 292 17.04 26.43 -7.19
N LYS A 293 17.37 26.06 -8.44
CA LYS A 293 17.34 26.96 -9.60
C LYS A 293 15.92 27.47 -9.90
N CYS A 294 14.93 26.56 -9.92
CA CYS A 294 13.54 26.89 -10.26
C CYS A 294 12.90 27.81 -9.21
N LEU A 295 13.17 27.57 -7.93
CA LEU A 295 12.66 28.41 -6.85
C LEU A 295 13.41 29.74 -6.72
N GLY A 296 14.54 29.91 -7.41
CA GLY A 296 15.32 31.18 -7.44
C GLY A 296 15.88 31.55 -6.06
N VAL A 297 16.27 30.54 -5.24
CA VAL A 297 16.78 30.77 -3.89
C VAL A 297 18.29 30.54 -3.81
N ASP A 298 18.98 31.38 -3.00
CA ASP A 298 20.42 31.24 -2.79
C ASP A 298 20.77 29.97 -2.03
N GLU A 299 19.95 29.60 -1.06
CA GLU A 299 20.04 28.38 -0.26
C GLU A 299 18.68 27.67 -0.29
N LEU A 300 18.67 26.38 -0.68
CA LEU A 300 17.50 25.53 -0.63
C LEU A 300 17.44 24.82 0.72
N HIS A 301 16.34 24.95 1.41
CA HIS A 301 16.11 24.41 2.74
C HIS A 301 15.10 23.26 2.73
N MET A 302 15.03 22.48 3.81
CA MET A 302 14.08 21.35 3.91
C MET A 302 12.62 21.83 3.80
N TYR A 303 12.30 23.03 4.25
CA TYR A 303 10.96 23.64 4.10
C TYR A 303 10.63 24.10 2.67
N ASP A 304 11.56 23.98 1.72
CA ASP A 304 11.33 24.25 0.30
C ASP A 304 11.08 22.98 -0.53
N VAL A 305 11.04 21.78 0.11
CA VAL A 305 11.01 20.48 -0.59
C VAL A 305 9.67 20.19 -1.25
N TYR A 306 8.56 20.67 -0.67
CA TYR A 306 7.22 20.43 -1.20
C TYR A 306 6.70 21.54 -2.10
N THR A 307 7.31 22.73 -2.07
CA THR A 307 6.90 23.85 -2.92
C THR A 307 6.97 23.46 -4.40
N PRO A 308 5.92 23.66 -5.20
CA PRO A 308 5.95 23.37 -6.63
C PRO A 308 7.07 24.13 -7.35
N MET A 309 7.90 23.44 -8.15
CA MET A 309 8.93 24.11 -8.97
C MET A 309 8.32 24.89 -10.13
N ILE A 310 7.19 24.44 -10.62
CA ILE A 310 6.43 25.06 -11.72
C ILE A 310 5.11 25.55 -11.12
N ALA A 311 4.84 26.84 -11.26
CA ALA A 311 3.59 27.42 -10.81
C ALA A 311 2.39 26.66 -11.42
N ASP A 312 1.42 26.35 -10.58
CA ASP A 312 0.26 25.55 -10.91
C ASP A 312 -0.38 26.01 -12.23
N ALA A 313 -0.48 25.07 -13.16
CA ALA A 313 -1.27 25.20 -14.37
C ALA A 313 -2.69 24.68 -14.10
N ALA A 314 -3.27 25.04 -12.94
CA ALA A 314 -4.50 24.49 -12.38
C ALA A 314 -5.60 24.34 -13.45
N LYS A 315 -5.55 23.24 -14.18
CA LYS A 315 -6.60 22.87 -15.12
C LYS A 315 -7.62 22.05 -14.34
N LYS A 316 -8.87 22.50 -14.35
CA LYS A 316 -9.97 21.67 -13.86
C LYS A 316 -10.16 20.51 -14.82
N VAL A 317 -10.24 19.31 -14.30
CA VAL A 317 -10.49 18.08 -15.04
C VAL A 317 -11.78 17.47 -14.52
N SER A 318 -12.86 17.59 -15.26
CA SER A 318 -14.14 16.98 -14.88
C SER A 318 -14.03 15.44 -14.87
N TYR A 319 -14.91 14.77 -14.12
CA TYR A 319 -14.93 13.32 -14.07
C TYR A 319 -15.12 12.68 -15.45
N ASP A 320 -15.98 13.28 -16.32
CA ASP A 320 -16.19 12.77 -17.68
C ASP A 320 -14.93 12.93 -18.55
N GLU A 321 -14.22 14.06 -18.46
CA GLU A 321 -12.96 14.27 -19.15
C GLU A 321 -11.87 13.28 -18.64
N ALA A 322 -11.85 13.01 -17.33
CA ALA A 322 -10.94 12.04 -16.75
C ALA A 322 -11.20 10.62 -17.27
N LYS A 323 -12.46 10.16 -17.32
CA LYS A 323 -12.81 8.85 -17.88
C LYS A 323 -12.32 8.71 -19.32
N GLU A 324 -12.62 9.69 -20.17
CA GLU A 324 -12.19 9.66 -21.58
C GLU A 324 -10.67 9.64 -21.73
N THR A 325 -9.96 10.42 -20.91
CA THR A 325 -8.51 10.53 -20.95
C THR A 325 -7.87 9.22 -20.48
N VAL A 326 -8.36 8.64 -19.38
CA VAL A 326 -7.87 7.37 -18.85
C VAL A 326 -8.09 6.24 -19.86
N LEU A 327 -9.26 6.13 -20.51
CA LEU A 327 -9.48 5.11 -21.54
C LEU A 327 -8.50 5.24 -22.72
N LYS A 328 -8.17 6.46 -23.15
CA LYS A 328 -7.20 6.70 -24.21
C LYS A 328 -5.78 6.35 -23.77
N ALA A 329 -5.43 6.70 -22.54
CA ALA A 329 -4.12 6.42 -21.95
C ALA A 329 -3.87 4.91 -21.77
N LEU A 330 -4.91 4.16 -21.46
CA LEU A 330 -4.83 2.70 -21.27
C LEU A 330 -4.98 1.89 -22.58
N ALA A 331 -5.18 2.55 -23.74
CA ALA A 331 -5.29 1.88 -25.03
C ALA A 331 -4.13 0.91 -25.36
N PRO A 332 -2.87 1.17 -24.98
CA PRO A 332 -1.79 0.22 -25.20
C PRO A 332 -2.00 -1.15 -24.55
N LEU A 333 -2.84 -1.26 -23.50
CA LEU A 333 -3.16 -2.52 -22.80
C LEU A 333 -4.12 -3.43 -23.57
N GLY A 334 -4.68 -2.95 -24.70
CA GLY A 334 -5.55 -3.72 -25.58
C GLY A 334 -7.02 -3.47 -25.34
N GLU A 335 -7.84 -3.82 -26.38
CA GLU A 335 -9.27 -3.52 -26.41
C GLU A 335 -10.06 -4.20 -25.28
N ASP A 336 -9.70 -5.41 -24.90
CA ASP A 336 -10.36 -6.15 -23.81
C ASP A 336 -10.15 -5.49 -22.45
N TYR A 337 -8.93 -5.01 -22.15
CA TYR A 337 -8.64 -4.25 -20.92
C TYR A 337 -9.45 -2.96 -20.87
N VAL A 338 -9.39 -2.18 -21.95
CA VAL A 338 -10.11 -0.90 -22.06
C VAL A 338 -11.62 -1.09 -21.98
N ALA A 339 -12.16 -2.15 -22.61
CA ALA A 339 -13.59 -2.47 -22.55
C ALA A 339 -14.04 -2.75 -21.10
N THR A 340 -13.26 -3.50 -20.32
CA THR A 340 -13.57 -3.77 -18.91
C THR A 340 -13.48 -2.51 -18.05
N VAL A 341 -12.48 -1.65 -18.27
CA VAL A 341 -12.40 -0.35 -17.57
C VAL A 341 -13.62 0.51 -17.88
N LYS A 342 -14.03 0.55 -19.17
CA LYS A 342 -15.22 1.27 -19.60
C LYS A 342 -16.49 0.70 -18.97
N GLU A 343 -16.61 -0.63 -18.88
CA GLU A 343 -17.70 -1.29 -18.16
C GLU A 343 -17.78 -0.81 -16.71
N GLY A 344 -16.63 -0.70 -16.02
CA GLY A 344 -16.57 -0.17 -14.67
C GLY A 344 -17.08 1.27 -14.55
N PHE A 345 -16.80 2.11 -15.55
CA PHE A 345 -17.31 3.48 -15.61
C PHE A 345 -18.82 3.58 -15.89
N GLU A 346 -19.37 2.64 -16.63
CA GLU A 346 -20.78 2.67 -17.07
C GLU A 346 -21.71 1.89 -16.12
N ASN A 347 -21.19 0.88 -15.39
CA ASN A 347 -21.98 -0.06 -14.61
C ASN A 347 -21.86 0.12 -13.08
N ARG A 348 -21.63 1.35 -12.63
CA ARG A 348 -21.70 1.71 -11.21
C ARG A 348 -20.75 0.90 -10.31
N TRP A 349 -19.50 0.65 -10.80
CA TRP A 349 -18.47 0.10 -9.92
C TRP A 349 -17.89 1.15 -8.99
N ILE A 350 -18.09 2.44 -9.30
CA ILE A 350 -17.41 3.58 -8.69
C ILE A 350 -18.38 4.45 -7.91
N ASP A 351 -18.08 4.72 -6.67
CA ASP A 351 -18.70 5.76 -5.86
C ASP A 351 -17.86 7.04 -5.97
N VAL A 352 -18.34 8.05 -6.69
CA VAL A 352 -17.49 9.08 -7.31
C VAL A 352 -17.25 10.27 -6.39
N TYR A 353 -18.31 10.93 -5.93
CA TYR A 353 -18.19 12.23 -5.27
C TYR A 353 -18.31 12.12 -3.76
N GLU A 354 -17.75 13.12 -3.06
CA GLU A 354 -17.89 13.26 -1.62
C GLU A 354 -19.35 13.52 -1.23
N ASN A 355 -19.79 12.91 -0.14
CA ASN A 355 -21.04 13.20 0.52
C ASN A 355 -20.89 13.18 2.04
N GLU A 356 -21.91 13.71 2.74
CA GLU A 356 -21.95 13.71 4.20
C GLU A 356 -21.84 12.27 4.73
N GLY A 357 -20.86 12.01 5.60
CA GLY A 357 -20.63 10.70 6.21
C GLY A 357 -19.88 9.69 5.36
N LYS A 358 -19.52 9.99 4.12
CA LYS A 358 -18.70 9.13 3.28
C LYS A 358 -17.26 9.05 3.80
N ARG A 359 -16.63 7.89 3.71
CA ARG A 359 -15.23 7.67 4.03
C ARG A 359 -14.34 8.53 3.13
N SER A 360 -13.35 9.18 3.73
CA SER A 360 -12.36 9.99 3.00
C SER A 360 -11.33 9.13 2.27
N GLY A 361 -10.58 9.74 1.34
CA GLY A 361 -9.57 9.08 0.53
C GLY A 361 -10.15 8.37 -0.69
N ALA A 362 -9.39 7.42 -1.23
CA ALA A 362 -9.77 6.56 -2.35
C ALA A 362 -9.29 5.14 -2.10
N TYR A 363 -9.97 4.16 -2.67
CA TYR A 363 -9.54 2.77 -2.67
C TYR A 363 -10.32 1.95 -3.70
N SER A 364 -9.73 0.82 -4.10
CA SER A 364 -10.42 -0.26 -4.80
C SER A 364 -10.51 -1.48 -3.89
N ALA A 365 -11.67 -2.13 -3.87
CA ALA A 365 -11.90 -3.39 -3.18
C ALA A 365 -12.75 -4.30 -4.07
N GLY A 366 -12.68 -5.61 -3.82
CA GLY A 366 -13.47 -6.57 -4.55
C GLY A 366 -13.64 -7.84 -3.76
N ALA A 367 -14.76 -8.52 -4.01
CA ALA A 367 -15.00 -9.86 -3.52
C ALA A 367 -14.98 -10.85 -4.69
N PHE A 368 -14.53 -12.06 -4.42
CA PHE A 368 -14.51 -13.11 -5.43
C PHE A 368 -15.92 -13.40 -5.98
N GLY A 369 -16.04 -13.43 -7.31
CA GLY A 369 -17.32 -13.69 -7.99
C GLY A 369 -18.17 -12.45 -8.25
N THR A 370 -17.68 -11.25 -7.91
CA THR A 370 -18.31 -9.98 -8.24
C THR A 370 -17.36 -9.07 -9.00
N HIS A 371 -17.85 -7.93 -9.50
CA HIS A 371 -16.99 -6.87 -10.02
C HIS A 371 -16.27 -6.14 -8.87
N PRO A 372 -15.16 -5.43 -9.13
CA PRO A 372 -14.53 -4.53 -8.17
C PRO A 372 -15.42 -3.34 -7.79
N TYR A 373 -15.15 -2.77 -6.62
CA TYR A 373 -15.81 -1.56 -6.10
C TYR A 373 -14.76 -0.50 -5.81
N VAL A 374 -14.93 0.69 -6.37
CA VAL A 374 -13.99 1.81 -6.22
C VAL A 374 -14.67 2.95 -5.47
N LEU A 375 -14.03 3.42 -4.40
CA LEU A 375 -14.45 4.64 -3.71
C LEU A 375 -13.52 5.78 -4.11
N LEU A 376 -14.10 6.89 -4.53
CA LEU A 376 -13.42 8.15 -4.80
C LEU A 376 -14.04 9.29 -3.99
N ASN A 377 -13.32 10.38 -3.85
CA ASN A 377 -13.82 11.69 -3.45
C ASN A 377 -13.36 12.70 -4.51
N TYR A 378 -13.91 12.55 -5.72
CA TYR A 378 -13.48 13.28 -6.91
C TYR A 378 -13.78 14.77 -6.80
N ASN A 379 -12.79 15.64 -7.09
CA ASN A 379 -12.85 17.08 -6.90
C ASN A 379 -12.29 17.89 -8.11
N ASP A 380 -12.49 17.37 -9.31
CA ASP A 380 -12.16 18.03 -10.58
C ASP A 380 -10.70 18.53 -10.70
N THR A 381 -9.73 17.76 -10.18
CA THR A 381 -8.30 18.08 -10.30
C THR A 381 -7.55 17.08 -11.17
N LEU A 382 -6.37 17.46 -11.64
CA LEU A 382 -5.47 16.53 -12.33
C LEU A 382 -5.08 15.35 -11.44
N ASP A 383 -4.80 15.60 -10.16
CA ASP A 383 -4.51 14.57 -9.16
C ASP A 383 -5.64 13.54 -9.04
N ASN A 384 -6.90 13.99 -9.09
CA ASN A 384 -8.05 13.08 -9.05
C ASN A 384 -8.17 12.22 -10.32
N MET A 385 -7.72 12.71 -11.48
CA MET A 385 -7.63 11.89 -12.68
C MET A 385 -6.55 10.79 -12.54
N PHE A 386 -5.40 11.10 -11.94
CA PHE A 386 -4.39 10.09 -11.59
C PHE A 386 -4.93 9.10 -10.57
N THR A 387 -5.64 9.57 -9.54
CA THR A 387 -6.31 8.71 -8.56
C THR A 387 -7.31 7.75 -9.23
N LEU A 388 -8.12 8.25 -10.18
CA LEU A 388 -9.03 7.39 -10.95
C LEU A 388 -8.29 6.30 -11.73
N ALA A 389 -7.18 6.65 -12.40
CA ALA A 389 -6.35 5.69 -13.12
C ALA A 389 -5.73 4.65 -12.17
N HIS A 390 -5.26 5.10 -11.02
CA HIS A 390 -4.69 4.28 -9.94
C HIS A 390 -5.69 3.23 -9.44
N GLU A 391 -6.85 3.69 -8.98
CA GLU A 391 -7.87 2.78 -8.41
C GLU A 391 -8.43 1.82 -9.47
N MET A 392 -8.53 2.27 -10.71
CA MET A 392 -8.86 1.35 -11.81
C MET A 392 -7.77 0.32 -12.09
N GLY A 393 -6.51 0.62 -11.82
CA GLY A 393 -5.42 -0.35 -11.88
C GLY A 393 -5.59 -1.47 -10.85
N HIS A 394 -5.91 -1.14 -9.60
CA HIS A 394 -6.28 -2.12 -8.56
C HIS A 394 -7.52 -2.92 -8.96
N ALA A 395 -8.55 -2.25 -9.46
CA ALA A 395 -9.78 -2.90 -9.92
C ALA A 395 -9.49 -3.93 -11.00
N MET A 396 -8.67 -3.59 -11.99
CA MET A 396 -8.28 -4.50 -13.05
C MET A 396 -7.41 -5.66 -12.56
N HIS A 397 -6.48 -5.42 -11.63
CA HIS A 397 -5.70 -6.50 -11.02
C HIS A 397 -6.62 -7.53 -10.34
N SER A 398 -7.55 -7.04 -9.51
CA SER A 398 -8.54 -7.90 -8.83
C SER A 398 -9.45 -8.61 -9.84
N TRP A 399 -9.89 -7.92 -10.90
CA TRP A 399 -10.72 -8.49 -11.95
C TRP A 399 -10.03 -9.67 -12.66
N TYR A 400 -8.78 -9.45 -13.15
CA TYR A 400 -8.02 -10.50 -13.83
C TYR A 400 -7.67 -11.66 -12.90
N SER A 401 -7.30 -11.39 -11.67
CA SER A 401 -6.97 -12.42 -10.69
C SER A 401 -8.21 -13.29 -10.37
N ASN A 402 -9.33 -12.66 -10.04
CA ASN A 402 -10.59 -13.36 -9.74
C ASN A 402 -11.13 -14.18 -10.91
N ALA A 403 -10.94 -13.69 -12.14
CA ALA A 403 -11.40 -14.40 -13.35
C ALA A 403 -10.55 -15.64 -13.70
N ASN A 404 -9.28 -15.67 -13.30
CA ASN A 404 -8.32 -16.68 -13.74
C ASN A 404 -7.81 -17.60 -12.62
N GLN A 405 -8.09 -17.27 -11.34
CA GLN A 405 -7.68 -18.09 -10.20
C GLN A 405 -8.88 -18.66 -9.46
N PRO A 406 -8.77 -19.85 -8.88
CA PRO A 406 -9.75 -20.29 -7.88
C PRO A 406 -9.65 -19.38 -6.65
N TYR A 407 -10.71 -19.32 -5.84
CA TYR A 407 -10.81 -18.43 -4.68
C TYR A 407 -9.53 -18.43 -3.81
N ILE A 408 -9.01 -19.60 -3.49
CA ILE A 408 -7.84 -19.78 -2.61
C ILE A 408 -6.55 -19.11 -3.14
N TYR A 409 -6.49 -18.77 -4.42
CA TYR A 409 -5.35 -18.10 -5.07
C TYR A 409 -5.72 -16.74 -5.68
N SER A 410 -6.95 -16.29 -5.56
CA SER A 410 -7.43 -15.07 -6.23
C SER A 410 -6.91 -13.77 -5.61
N GLN A 411 -6.56 -13.79 -4.33
CA GLN A 411 -5.97 -12.62 -3.65
C GLN A 411 -4.47 -12.53 -3.99
N TYR A 412 -3.97 -11.33 -4.24
CA TYR A 412 -2.54 -11.10 -4.46
C TYR A 412 -1.87 -10.53 -3.21
N LYS A 413 -0.57 -10.77 -3.07
CA LYS A 413 0.21 -10.30 -1.92
C LYS A 413 0.44 -8.79 -2.01
N ILE A 414 0.51 -8.13 -0.84
CA ILE A 414 0.72 -6.68 -0.72
C ILE A 414 1.96 -6.18 -1.48
N PHE A 415 3.00 -6.99 -1.60
CA PHE A 415 4.23 -6.67 -2.32
C PHE A 415 4.01 -6.29 -3.79
N VAL A 416 2.97 -6.81 -4.44
CA VAL A 416 2.62 -6.51 -5.84
C VAL A 416 1.34 -5.68 -5.98
N ALA A 417 0.72 -5.30 -4.88
CA ALA A 417 -0.59 -4.61 -4.90
C ALA A 417 -0.54 -3.30 -5.70
N GLU A 418 0.53 -2.51 -5.53
CA GLU A 418 0.67 -1.19 -6.17
C GLU A 418 1.26 -1.26 -7.60
N VAL A 419 1.58 -2.44 -8.11
CA VAL A 419 2.19 -2.56 -9.45
C VAL A 419 1.18 -2.19 -10.54
N ALA A 420 -0.04 -2.67 -10.44
CA ALA A 420 -1.06 -2.42 -11.47
C ALA A 420 -1.61 -0.98 -11.41
N SER A 421 -1.82 -0.45 -10.21
CA SER A 421 -2.28 0.92 -10.00
C SER A 421 -1.27 1.93 -10.53
N THR A 422 -0.01 1.77 -10.14
CA THR A 422 1.08 2.65 -10.60
C THR A 422 1.36 2.48 -12.10
N CYS A 423 1.23 1.27 -12.67
CA CYS A 423 1.37 1.06 -14.12
C CYS A 423 0.34 1.90 -14.90
N ASN A 424 -0.91 1.95 -14.46
CA ASN A 424 -1.93 2.80 -15.05
C ASN A 424 -1.58 4.30 -14.94
N GLU A 425 -1.05 4.74 -13.78
CA GLU A 425 -0.60 6.13 -13.62
C GLU A 425 0.55 6.48 -14.58
N ILE A 426 1.53 5.59 -14.74
CA ILE A 426 2.64 5.81 -15.66
C ILE A 426 2.16 5.88 -17.11
N LEU A 427 1.27 4.97 -17.53
CA LEU A 427 0.67 5.02 -18.87
C LEU A 427 -0.12 6.31 -19.09
N LEU A 428 -0.84 6.80 -18.06
CA LEU A 428 -1.54 8.08 -18.11
C LEU A 428 -0.55 9.24 -18.23
N MET A 429 0.53 9.25 -17.47
CA MET A 429 1.59 10.27 -17.53
C MET A 429 2.22 10.33 -18.92
N GLU A 430 2.63 9.19 -19.47
CA GLU A 430 3.24 9.10 -20.80
C GLU A 430 2.26 9.54 -21.90
N TYR A 431 0.97 9.18 -21.78
CA TYR A 431 -0.08 9.65 -22.69
C TYR A 431 -0.24 11.17 -22.64
N LEU A 432 -0.30 11.76 -21.46
CA LEU A 432 -0.42 13.21 -21.28
C LEU A 432 0.80 13.94 -21.86
N LEU A 433 2.01 13.46 -21.57
CA LEU A 433 3.26 14.01 -22.12
C LEU A 433 3.29 13.92 -23.65
N ALA A 434 2.85 12.81 -24.24
CA ALA A 434 2.81 12.65 -25.69
C ALA A 434 1.79 13.58 -26.39
N ASN A 435 0.75 14.02 -25.69
CA ASN A 435 -0.34 14.83 -26.25
C ASN A 435 -0.30 16.30 -25.82
N THR A 436 0.65 16.71 -24.97
CA THR A 436 0.82 18.09 -24.50
C THR A 436 1.91 18.80 -25.30
N THR A 437 1.53 19.87 -26.00
CA THR A 437 2.43 20.72 -26.81
C THR A 437 2.78 22.05 -26.12
N ASP A 438 1.98 22.48 -25.16
CA ASP A 438 2.25 23.68 -24.35
C ASP A 438 3.43 23.41 -23.41
N LYS A 439 4.45 24.29 -23.48
CA LYS A 439 5.69 24.10 -22.70
C LYS A 439 5.46 24.19 -21.20
N LYS A 440 4.55 25.05 -20.75
CA LYS A 440 4.27 25.22 -19.32
C LYS A 440 3.51 24.02 -18.76
N GLU A 441 2.49 23.53 -19.47
CA GLU A 441 1.75 22.34 -19.10
C GLU A 441 2.67 21.10 -19.11
N ARG A 442 3.54 20.99 -20.11
CA ARG A 442 4.53 19.91 -20.19
C ARG A 442 5.51 19.94 -19.01
N ALA A 443 6.05 21.12 -18.68
CA ALA A 443 6.94 21.28 -17.52
C ALA A 443 6.21 20.93 -16.19
N TYR A 444 4.93 21.27 -16.08
CA TYR A 444 4.12 20.90 -14.91
C TYR A 444 3.97 19.37 -14.79
N LEU A 445 3.65 18.66 -15.88
CA LEU A 445 3.56 17.20 -15.89
C LEU A 445 4.89 16.52 -15.53
N LEU A 446 6.01 17.01 -16.11
CA LEU A 446 7.34 16.51 -15.80
C LEU A 446 7.72 16.75 -14.33
N ASN A 447 7.35 17.92 -13.77
CA ASN A 447 7.53 18.17 -12.34
C ASN A 447 6.73 17.19 -11.48
N HIS A 448 5.47 16.92 -11.81
CA HIS A 448 4.63 15.93 -11.12
C HIS A 448 5.26 14.55 -11.17
N TYR A 449 5.81 14.15 -12.33
CA TYR A 449 6.50 12.87 -12.48
C TYR A 449 7.77 12.78 -11.61
N LEU A 450 8.59 13.85 -11.58
CA LEU A 450 9.78 13.92 -10.71
C LEU A 450 9.40 13.86 -9.23
N ASP A 451 8.33 14.53 -8.82
CA ASP A 451 7.86 14.53 -7.44
C ASP A 451 7.33 13.14 -7.03
N SER A 452 6.72 12.38 -7.94
CA SER A 452 6.32 10.98 -7.72
C SER A 452 7.55 10.09 -7.45
N PHE A 453 8.63 10.22 -8.24
CA PHE A 453 9.89 9.49 -7.99
C PHE A 453 10.54 9.90 -6.66
N LYS A 454 10.61 11.22 -6.38
CA LYS A 454 11.14 11.72 -5.11
C LYS A 454 10.38 11.14 -3.92
N GLY A 455 9.05 11.19 -3.96
CA GLY A 455 8.18 10.76 -2.86
C GLY A 455 8.11 9.25 -2.67
N THR A 456 8.06 8.49 -3.77
CA THR A 456 7.78 7.05 -3.73
C THR A 456 9.05 6.20 -3.83
N VAL A 457 10.08 6.64 -4.57
CA VAL A 457 11.32 5.87 -4.65
C VAL A 457 12.36 6.37 -3.66
N TYR A 458 12.82 7.61 -3.79
CA TYR A 458 13.93 8.09 -2.95
C TYR A 458 13.56 8.22 -1.49
N ARG A 459 12.43 8.88 -1.18
CA ARG A 459 12.00 9.09 0.20
C ARG A 459 11.66 7.76 0.90
N GLN A 460 10.93 6.87 0.25
CA GLN A 460 10.57 5.60 0.86
C GLN A 460 11.78 4.67 1.03
N THR A 461 12.75 4.74 0.12
CA THR A 461 14.02 4.02 0.29
C THR A 461 14.86 4.60 1.44
N MET A 462 14.86 5.93 1.62
CA MET A 462 15.50 6.54 2.79
C MET A 462 14.87 6.05 4.09
N PHE A 463 13.54 5.95 4.16
CA PHE A 463 12.84 5.40 5.31
C PHE A 463 13.16 3.91 5.51
N ALA A 464 13.19 3.14 4.43
CA ALA A 464 13.60 1.73 4.48
C ALA A 464 15.05 1.58 4.99
N GLU A 465 15.99 2.39 4.52
CA GLU A 465 17.37 2.38 4.99
C GLU A 465 17.47 2.77 6.48
N PHE A 466 16.66 3.74 6.93
CA PHE A 466 16.58 4.10 8.35
C PHE A 466 16.06 2.94 9.19
N GLU A 467 14.96 2.30 8.78
CA GLU A 467 14.36 1.17 9.49
C GLU A 467 15.32 -0.02 9.57
N MET A 468 15.96 -0.38 8.45
CA MET A 468 16.97 -1.44 8.42
C MET A 468 18.14 -1.14 9.36
N LYS A 469 18.70 0.06 9.30
CA LYS A 469 19.88 0.42 10.13
C LYS A 469 19.55 0.51 11.61
N SER A 470 18.40 1.08 11.98
CA SER A 470 17.99 1.15 13.39
C SER A 470 17.72 -0.24 13.98
N ASN A 471 17.12 -1.15 13.20
CA ASN A 471 16.97 -2.55 13.61
C ASN A 471 18.34 -3.24 13.79
N GLN A 472 19.28 -3.07 12.84
CA GLN A 472 20.63 -3.61 12.93
C GLN A 472 21.39 -3.08 14.17
N MET A 473 21.27 -1.78 14.49
CA MET A 473 21.84 -1.20 15.71
C MET A 473 21.30 -1.90 16.96
N ALA A 474 19.97 -2.10 17.03
CA ALA A 474 19.36 -2.78 18.18
C ALA A 474 19.75 -4.26 18.27
N GLU A 475 19.87 -4.96 17.16
CA GLU A 475 20.33 -6.36 17.07
C GLU A 475 21.78 -6.49 17.53
N ALA A 476 22.62 -5.48 17.24
CA ALA A 476 24.00 -5.36 17.72
C ALA A 476 24.11 -4.95 19.20
N GLY A 477 23.00 -4.64 19.86
CA GLY A 477 22.96 -4.21 21.27
C GLY A 477 23.17 -2.71 21.48
N GLU A 478 23.13 -1.90 20.42
CA GLU A 478 23.20 -0.45 20.52
C GLU A 478 21.88 0.15 21.01
N SER A 479 21.95 1.33 21.63
CA SER A 479 20.75 2.00 22.16
C SER A 479 20.00 2.77 21.09
N LEU A 480 18.72 2.51 20.95
CA LEU A 480 17.78 3.32 20.15
C LEU A 480 17.21 4.46 21.01
N ASN A 481 18.04 5.43 21.38
CA ASN A 481 17.62 6.67 22.03
C ASN A 481 17.42 7.79 20.99
N ALA A 482 16.82 8.90 21.41
CA ALA A 482 16.52 10.03 20.52
C ALA A 482 17.77 10.58 19.81
N GLU A 483 18.90 10.67 20.52
CA GLU A 483 20.15 11.20 19.95
C GLU A 483 20.66 10.32 18.80
N ASN A 484 20.74 9.00 19.01
CA ASN A 484 21.23 8.06 18.01
C ASN A 484 20.29 7.99 16.80
N LEU A 485 18.96 7.99 17.02
CA LEU A 485 17.97 7.98 15.94
C LEU A 485 18.00 9.28 15.14
N CYS A 486 18.07 10.44 15.80
CA CYS A 486 18.22 11.73 15.12
C CYS A 486 19.53 11.82 14.33
N LYS A 487 20.63 11.33 14.87
CA LYS A 487 21.93 11.30 14.17
C LYS A 487 21.86 10.42 12.91
N LEU A 488 21.28 9.23 13.05
CA LEU A 488 21.09 8.32 11.91
C LEU A 488 20.22 8.97 10.83
N TYR A 489 19.04 9.50 11.21
CA TYR A 489 18.11 10.09 10.27
C TYR A 489 18.69 11.34 9.59
N TYR A 490 19.32 12.22 10.33
CA TYR A 490 19.97 13.42 9.79
C TYR A 490 21.07 13.08 8.78
N GLY A 491 21.91 12.08 9.10
CA GLY A 491 22.95 11.62 8.17
C GLY A 491 22.37 11.02 6.89
N LEU A 492 21.24 10.29 6.97
CA LEU A 492 20.53 9.82 5.79
C LEU A 492 19.91 10.97 4.98
N ASN A 493 19.31 11.96 5.64
CA ASN A 493 18.79 13.13 4.96
C ASN A 493 19.89 13.85 4.15
N GLN A 494 21.05 14.14 4.78
CA GLN A 494 22.18 14.72 4.08
C GLN A 494 22.67 13.89 2.89
N LYS A 495 22.70 12.56 3.04
CA LYS A 495 23.10 11.65 1.97
C LYS A 495 22.16 11.69 0.78
N TYR A 496 20.84 11.69 1.03
CA TYR A 496 19.83 11.62 -0.03
C TYR A 496 19.62 12.96 -0.73
N PHE A 497 19.71 14.08 -0.02
CA PHE A 497 19.48 15.41 -0.61
C PHE A 497 20.77 16.10 -1.12
N GLY A 498 21.94 15.69 -0.66
CA GLY A 498 23.23 16.21 -1.13
C GLY A 498 23.57 17.63 -0.67
N GLU A 499 24.63 18.18 -1.23
CA GLU A 499 25.24 19.45 -0.78
C GLU A 499 24.45 20.71 -1.18
N ASP A 500 23.60 20.64 -2.22
CA ASP A 500 22.75 21.76 -2.65
C ASP A 500 21.54 21.99 -1.73
N MET A 501 21.31 21.07 -0.77
CA MET A 501 20.27 21.16 0.26
C MET A 501 20.90 21.55 1.61
N VAL A 502 20.36 22.58 2.23
CA VAL A 502 20.59 22.82 3.66
C VAL A 502 19.70 21.88 4.45
N SER A 503 20.28 20.84 5.04
CA SER A 503 19.55 19.97 5.96
C SER A 503 19.33 20.72 7.27
N ASP A 504 18.17 21.33 7.44
CA ASP A 504 17.83 22.05 8.66
C ASP A 504 17.85 21.09 9.86
N PRO A 505 18.37 21.52 11.04
CA PRO A 505 18.49 20.61 12.20
C PRO A 505 17.17 19.97 12.63
N GLN A 506 16.04 20.61 12.35
CA GLN A 506 14.70 20.12 12.69
C GLN A 506 14.35 18.83 11.96
N ILE A 507 14.88 18.63 10.73
CA ILE A 507 14.59 17.41 9.95
C ILE A 507 15.09 16.15 10.63
N ALA A 508 16.06 16.26 11.55
CA ALA A 508 16.53 15.14 12.35
C ALA A 508 15.43 14.43 13.15
N TYR A 509 14.30 15.12 13.39
CA TYR A 509 13.16 14.58 14.14
C TYR A 509 12.06 13.98 13.24
N GLU A 510 12.24 13.96 11.90
CA GLU A 510 11.20 13.49 10.99
C GLU A 510 10.84 12.01 11.22
N TRP A 511 11.79 11.15 11.58
CA TRP A 511 11.52 9.75 11.91
C TRP A 511 10.42 9.59 12.97
N ALA A 512 10.31 10.54 13.90
CA ALA A 512 9.36 10.48 15.00
C ALA A 512 7.90 10.68 14.58
N ARG A 513 7.64 11.21 13.37
CA ARG A 513 6.29 11.41 12.83
C ARG A 513 5.81 10.31 11.88
N ILE A 514 6.64 9.32 11.58
CA ILE A 514 6.36 8.32 10.54
C ILE A 514 5.71 7.08 11.17
N PRO A 515 4.39 6.88 11.03
CA PRO A 515 3.69 5.75 11.65
C PRO A 515 4.13 4.41 11.05
N HIS A 516 4.61 4.40 9.81
CA HIS A 516 5.02 3.19 9.10
C HIS A 516 6.18 2.44 9.77
N PHE A 517 6.99 3.09 10.60
CA PHE A 517 8.04 2.40 11.37
C PHE A 517 7.49 1.45 12.45
N TYR A 518 6.18 1.49 12.69
CA TYR A 518 5.47 0.52 13.53
C TYR A 518 4.84 -0.62 12.72
N TYR A 519 4.97 -0.62 11.37
CA TYR A 519 4.38 -1.61 10.45
C TYR A 519 5.39 -2.63 9.91
N ASN A 520 6.50 -2.84 10.61
CA ASN A 520 7.44 -3.92 10.39
C ASN A 520 7.96 -4.03 8.95
N PHE A 521 8.86 -3.14 8.57
CA PHE A 521 9.50 -3.09 7.25
C PHE A 521 8.50 -2.98 6.08
N TYR A 522 7.49 -2.14 6.23
CA TYR A 522 6.45 -1.99 5.20
C TYR A 522 6.88 -1.10 4.04
N VAL A 523 7.59 0.01 4.31
CA VAL A 523 7.74 1.14 3.35
C VAL A 523 8.52 0.83 2.08
N TYR A 524 9.40 -0.17 2.09
CA TYR A 524 10.18 -0.55 0.90
C TYR A 524 9.28 -0.98 -0.27
N GLN A 525 8.09 -1.49 0.02
CA GLN A 525 7.14 -1.99 -0.97
C GLN A 525 6.63 -0.88 -1.90
N TYR A 526 6.57 0.36 -1.44
CA TYR A 526 6.24 1.50 -2.30
C TYR A 526 7.29 1.68 -3.40
N ALA A 527 8.57 1.70 -3.04
CA ALA A 527 9.65 1.90 -4.00
C ALA A 527 9.85 0.70 -4.94
N THR A 528 9.71 -0.54 -4.45
CA THR A 528 9.81 -1.74 -5.30
C THR A 528 8.65 -1.84 -6.28
N SER A 529 7.41 -1.59 -5.83
CA SER A 529 6.22 -1.63 -6.69
C SER A 529 6.27 -0.53 -7.75
N PHE A 530 6.64 0.70 -7.36
CA PHE A 530 6.79 1.81 -8.31
C PHE A 530 7.86 1.50 -9.37
N SER A 531 9.02 1.00 -8.96
CA SER A 531 10.09 0.65 -9.90
C SER A 531 9.67 -0.46 -10.86
N ALA A 532 8.99 -1.49 -10.36
CA ALA A 532 8.44 -2.56 -11.20
C ALA A 532 7.40 -2.02 -12.18
N ALA A 533 6.48 -1.16 -11.73
CA ALA A 533 5.44 -0.56 -12.55
C ALA A 533 6.00 0.32 -13.68
N VAL A 534 7.03 1.15 -13.40
CA VAL A 534 7.73 1.95 -14.40
C VAL A 534 8.34 1.05 -15.48
N ALA A 535 9.08 0.00 -15.07
CA ALA A 535 9.69 -0.92 -16.01
C ALA A 535 8.65 -1.68 -16.86
N ILE A 536 7.52 -2.08 -16.27
CA ILE A 536 6.42 -2.74 -16.99
C ILE A 536 5.77 -1.78 -17.98
N ALA A 537 5.41 -0.56 -17.56
CA ALA A 537 4.72 0.41 -18.42
C ALA A 537 5.58 0.79 -19.63
N HIS A 538 6.87 1.08 -19.41
CA HIS A 538 7.79 1.34 -20.53
C HIS A 538 7.97 0.12 -21.44
N GLY A 539 8.08 -1.09 -20.87
CA GLY A 539 8.10 -2.32 -21.66
C GLY A 539 6.84 -2.49 -22.54
N ILE A 540 5.66 -2.13 -22.02
CA ILE A 540 4.39 -2.15 -22.79
C ILE A 540 4.45 -1.14 -23.94
N LEU A 541 4.95 0.07 -23.71
CA LEU A 541 5.04 1.10 -24.73
C LEU A 541 6.09 0.79 -25.81
N GLU A 542 7.18 0.13 -25.45
CA GLU A 542 8.29 -0.20 -26.36
C GLU A 542 8.05 -1.49 -27.16
N GLU A 543 7.57 -2.56 -26.50
CA GLU A 543 7.43 -3.88 -27.11
C GLU A 543 6.01 -4.16 -27.64
N GLY A 544 5.00 -3.45 -27.15
CA GLY A 544 3.59 -3.62 -27.54
C GLY A 544 2.97 -4.94 -27.06
N ALA A 545 2.26 -5.62 -27.95
CA ALA A 545 1.45 -6.79 -27.62
C ALA A 545 2.17 -7.91 -26.82
N PRO A 546 3.42 -8.28 -27.08
CA PRO A 546 4.11 -9.31 -26.29
C PRO A 546 4.28 -8.93 -24.81
N ALA A 547 4.55 -7.65 -24.51
CA ALA A 547 4.64 -7.17 -23.13
C ALA A 547 3.27 -7.11 -22.45
N VAL A 548 2.24 -6.70 -23.18
CA VAL A 548 0.84 -6.70 -22.70
C VAL A 548 0.37 -8.11 -22.32
N GLU A 549 0.69 -9.12 -23.14
CA GLU A 549 0.38 -10.53 -22.85
C GLU A 549 1.03 -11.00 -21.54
N ARG A 550 2.31 -10.67 -21.33
CA ARG A 550 3.02 -10.99 -20.08
C ARG A 550 2.41 -10.25 -18.90
N TYR A 551 2.03 -8.99 -19.08
CA TYR A 551 1.39 -8.18 -18.03
C TYR A 551 0.03 -8.73 -17.63
N LYS A 552 -0.85 -9.07 -18.57
CA LYS A 552 -2.13 -9.71 -18.27
C LYS A 552 -1.97 -11.04 -17.56
N LYS A 553 -0.94 -11.81 -17.92
CA LYS A 553 -0.61 -13.05 -17.21
C LYS A 553 -0.20 -12.78 -15.76
N PHE A 554 0.58 -11.72 -15.52
CA PHE A 554 0.91 -11.25 -14.16
C PHE A 554 -0.35 -10.88 -13.38
N LEU A 555 -1.24 -10.05 -13.94
CA LEU A 555 -2.51 -9.66 -13.31
C LEU A 555 -3.39 -10.87 -12.97
N SER A 556 -3.31 -11.93 -13.77
CA SER A 556 -4.08 -13.16 -13.61
C SER A 556 -3.51 -14.14 -12.58
N GLY A 557 -2.36 -13.84 -11.98
CA GLY A 557 -1.62 -14.82 -11.19
C GLY A 557 -2.06 -14.94 -9.73
N GLY A 558 -2.67 -13.90 -9.16
CA GLY A 558 -3.06 -13.87 -7.75
C GLY A 558 -1.91 -14.20 -6.79
N CYS A 559 -2.13 -15.13 -5.87
CA CYS A 559 -1.07 -15.69 -5.01
C CYS A 559 -0.73 -17.16 -5.33
N SER A 560 -0.91 -17.57 -6.59
CA SER A 560 -0.58 -18.95 -7.02
C SER A 560 0.91 -19.28 -6.97
N MET A 561 1.76 -18.26 -6.80
CA MET A 561 3.21 -18.36 -6.61
C MET A 561 3.72 -17.19 -5.75
N SER A 562 5.03 -17.19 -5.41
CA SER A 562 5.61 -16.06 -4.68
C SER A 562 5.48 -14.75 -5.49
N PRO A 563 5.33 -13.58 -4.84
CA PRO A 563 5.15 -12.32 -5.55
C PRO A 563 6.39 -11.95 -6.40
N VAL A 564 7.58 -12.37 -5.99
CA VAL A 564 8.81 -12.17 -6.77
C VAL A 564 8.81 -13.03 -8.04
N ASP A 565 8.37 -14.28 -7.94
CA ASP A 565 8.28 -15.17 -9.11
C ASP A 565 7.15 -14.72 -10.06
N LEU A 566 6.08 -14.17 -9.51
CA LEU A 566 5.00 -13.58 -10.31
C LEU A 566 5.52 -12.39 -11.15
N LEU A 567 6.36 -11.51 -10.57
CA LEU A 567 7.00 -10.43 -11.32
C LEU A 567 8.01 -10.95 -12.36
N LYS A 568 8.72 -12.06 -12.10
CA LYS A 568 9.61 -12.68 -13.10
C LYS A 568 8.85 -13.11 -14.37
N GLN A 569 7.55 -13.43 -14.27
CA GLN A 569 6.75 -13.77 -15.46
C GLN A 569 6.55 -12.59 -16.43
N VAL A 570 6.60 -11.36 -15.92
CA VAL A 570 6.55 -10.13 -16.74
C VAL A 570 7.96 -9.62 -17.09
N GLY A 571 9.00 -10.38 -16.76
CA GLY A 571 10.39 -10.03 -17.03
C GLY A 571 11.06 -9.18 -15.96
N ILE A 572 10.42 -8.99 -14.82
CA ILE A 572 10.91 -8.14 -13.72
C ILE A 572 11.48 -9.01 -12.59
N ASN A 573 12.80 -9.03 -12.44
CA ASN A 573 13.46 -9.73 -11.34
C ASN A 573 13.92 -8.74 -10.25
N MET A 574 13.14 -8.59 -9.19
CA MET A 574 13.44 -7.67 -8.10
C MET A 574 14.63 -8.08 -7.23
N GLU A 575 15.15 -9.29 -7.40
CA GLU A 575 16.40 -9.72 -6.76
C GLU A 575 17.66 -9.16 -7.47
N GLU A 576 17.49 -8.47 -8.61
CA GLU A 576 18.53 -7.86 -9.42
C GLU A 576 18.38 -6.33 -9.44
N PRO A 577 19.48 -5.57 -9.60
CA PRO A 577 19.43 -4.10 -9.66
C PRO A 577 18.60 -3.55 -10.83
N LYS A 578 18.52 -4.32 -11.93
CA LYS A 578 18.00 -3.82 -13.22
C LYS A 578 16.64 -3.14 -13.15
N PRO A 579 15.57 -3.68 -12.53
CA PRO A 579 14.27 -3.01 -12.53
C PRO A 579 14.28 -1.64 -11.83
N ILE A 580 15.04 -1.53 -10.74
CA ILE A 580 15.20 -0.28 -10.00
C ILE A 580 16.06 0.70 -10.80
N GLN A 581 17.13 0.21 -11.42
CA GLN A 581 18.00 1.01 -12.29
C GLN A 581 17.23 1.57 -13.49
N ASP A 582 16.44 0.73 -14.18
CA ASP A 582 15.62 1.15 -15.32
C ASP A 582 14.64 2.28 -14.91
N ALA A 583 14.00 2.17 -13.75
CA ALA A 583 13.13 3.23 -13.21
C ALA A 583 13.91 4.51 -12.93
N LEU A 584 15.08 4.42 -12.31
CA LEU A 584 15.92 5.59 -12.04
C LEU A 584 16.53 6.21 -13.32
N ASP A 585 16.68 5.44 -14.39
CA ASP A 585 17.09 5.95 -15.70
C ASP A 585 15.94 6.75 -16.36
N VAL A 586 14.68 6.34 -16.15
CA VAL A 586 13.51 7.16 -16.53
C VAL A 586 13.52 8.48 -15.77
N PHE A 587 13.74 8.48 -14.45
CA PHE A 587 13.90 9.71 -13.67
C PHE A 587 14.98 10.63 -14.24
N GLY A 588 16.14 10.07 -14.65
CA GLY A 588 17.21 10.81 -15.32
C GLY A 588 16.77 11.46 -16.64
N LYS A 589 16.02 10.72 -17.49
CA LYS A 589 15.48 11.23 -18.75
C LYS A 589 14.46 12.36 -18.53
N VAL A 590 13.60 12.24 -17.51
CA VAL A 590 12.65 13.29 -17.14
C VAL A 590 13.38 14.55 -16.68
N LEU A 591 14.48 14.41 -15.93
CA LEU A 591 15.36 15.54 -15.58
C LEU A 591 15.99 16.20 -16.81
N ASP A 592 16.50 15.39 -17.76
CA ASP A 592 17.08 15.90 -19.01
C ASP A 592 16.07 16.75 -19.76
N GLU A 593 14.82 16.32 -19.84
CA GLU A 593 13.78 17.02 -20.57
C GLU A 593 13.34 18.31 -19.89
N ILE A 594 12.99 18.26 -18.58
CA ILE A 594 12.50 19.44 -17.87
C ILE A 594 13.55 20.55 -17.85
N GLU A 595 14.85 20.24 -17.75
CA GLU A 595 15.94 21.21 -17.81
C GLU A 595 16.00 21.99 -19.13
N THR A 596 15.45 21.45 -20.22
CA THR A 596 15.36 22.15 -21.52
C THR A 596 14.20 23.13 -21.61
N LEU A 597 13.24 23.03 -20.68
CA LEU A 597 12.00 23.81 -20.68
C LEU A 597 12.05 25.02 -19.75
N ILE A 598 13.02 25.02 -18.78
CA ILE A 598 13.10 26.03 -17.69
C ILE A 598 14.46 26.76 -17.62
#